data_0d51645defe77581d0308a93c2d6244d
#
_entry.id   0d51645defe77581d0308a93c2d6244d
#
_cell.length_a   1.000
_cell.length_b   1.000
_cell.length_c   1.000
_cell.angle_alpha   90.00
_cell.angle_beta   90.00
_cell.angle_gamma   90.00
#
_symmetry.space_group_name_H-M   'P 1'
#
loop_
_entity.id
_entity.type
_entity.pdbx_description
1 polymer ?
#
loop_
_entity_poly.entity_id
_entity_poly.type
_entity_poly.pdbx_seq_one_letter_code
_entity_poly.pdbx_strand_id
1 'polypeptide(L)'
;MTRPEVYLDELLGRSVLAGNNRVAGRLEEFHAEQRGDYFHIVEFVIGSAGMMDRLNMGVRAMFGKGVSGKIARPDQIDISDPRHPRLTCSINDLQDL
;
A
#
# COMPACT_ATOMS: atom_id res chain seq x y z
N MET A 1 11.67 -6.06 -25.48
CA MET A 1 10.42 -6.15 -24.78
C MET A 1 10.45 -5.30 -23.53
N THR A 2 9.44 -4.54 -23.36
CA THR A 2 9.36 -3.69 -22.20
C THR A 2 8.57 -4.38 -21.13
N ARG A 3 9.14 -4.48 -19.98
CA ARG A 3 8.39 -4.89 -18.82
C ARG A 3 7.57 -3.71 -18.31
N PRO A 4 6.38 -3.96 -17.80
CA PRO A 4 5.69 -2.89 -17.12
C PRO A 4 6.56 -2.46 -15.94
N GLU A 5 6.90 -1.22 -15.91
CA GLU A 5 7.63 -0.66 -14.80
C GLU A 5 6.64 -0.10 -13.82
N VAL A 6 6.84 -0.46 -12.56
CA VAL A 6 6.05 0.11 -11.49
C VAL A 6 6.88 1.21 -10.88
N TYR A 7 6.39 2.42 -11.00
CA TYR A 7 7.07 3.57 -10.42
C TYR A 7 6.65 3.69 -8.96
N LEU A 8 7.37 2.99 -8.12
CA LEU A 8 7.02 2.91 -6.71
C LEU A 8 7.06 4.27 -6.02
N ASP A 9 7.93 5.16 -6.49
CA ASP A 9 7.98 6.52 -5.99
C ASP A 9 6.65 7.25 -6.19
N GLU A 10 5.96 6.94 -7.28
CA GLU A 10 4.68 7.57 -7.55
C GLU A 10 3.57 6.96 -6.70
N LEU A 11 3.74 5.72 -6.26
CA LEU A 11 2.73 5.03 -5.46
C LEU A 11 2.74 5.46 -4.00
N LEU A 12 3.93 5.66 -3.46
CA LEU A 12 4.05 5.98 -2.03
C LEU A 12 3.36 7.30 -1.72
N GLY A 13 2.59 7.30 -0.67
CA GLY A 13 1.83 8.47 -0.25
C GLY A 13 0.51 8.66 -0.96
N ARG A 14 0.21 7.86 -1.98
CA ARG A 14 -1.05 7.97 -2.70
C ARG A 14 -2.20 7.42 -1.90
N SER A 15 -3.36 8.05 -2.05
CA SER A 15 -4.58 7.50 -1.49
C SER A 15 -4.96 6.22 -2.24
N VAL A 16 -5.28 5.19 -1.47
CA VAL A 16 -5.76 3.93 -2.02
C VAL A 16 -7.28 3.95 -1.94
N LEU A 17 -7.94 3.76 -3.08
CA LEU A 17 -9.39 3.80 -3.14
C LEU A 17 -9.97 2.41 -2.94
N ALA A 18 -11.04 2.35 -2.18
CA ALA A 18 -11.87 1.14 -2.08
C ALA A 18 -12.82 1.07 -3.26
N GLY A 19 -13.53 -0.06 -3.39
CA GLY A 19 -14.41 -0.29 -4.51
C GLY A 19 -15.54 0.73 -4.67
N ASN A 20 -15.91 1.40 -3.59
CA ASN A 20 -16.96 2.42 -3.60
C ASN A 20 -16.40 3.83 -3.77
N ASN A 21 -15.17 3.96 -4.24
CA ASN A 21 -14.43 5.20 -4.41
C ASN A 21 -14.12 5.95 -3.11
N ARG A 22 -14.32 5.31 -1.99
CA ARG A 22 -13.89 5.89 -0.71
C ARG A 22 -12.41 5.64 -0.52
N VAL A 23 -11.76 6.57 0.16
CA VAL A 23 -10.35 6.41 0.50
C VAL A 23 -10.22 5.36 1.58
N ALA A 24 -9.51 4.28 1.27
CA ALA A 24 -9.23 3.23 2.25
C ALA A 24 -8.08 3.63 3.18
N GLY A 25 -7.18 4.45 2.68
CA GLY A 25 -6.01 4.90 3.40
C GLY A 25 -4.97 5.37 2.42
N ARG A 26 -3.72 5.49 2.89
CA ARG A 26 -2.61 5.86 2.02
C ARG A 26 -1.58 4.75 1.99
N LEU A 27 -0.94 4.62 0.86
CA LEU A 27 0.12 3.64 0.70
C LEU A 27 1.37 4.18 1.39
N GLU A 28 1.74 3.56 2.50
CA GLU A 28 2.83 4.04 3.34
C GLU A 28 4.14 3.31 3.09
N GLU A 29 4.04 2.03 2.76
CA GLU A 29 5.22 1.18 2.65
C GLU A 29 4.88 -0.01 1.78
N PHE A 30 5.89 -0.62 1.20
CA PHE A 30 5.74 -1.91 0.56
C PHE A 30 6.93 -2.78 0.95
N HIS A 31 6.73 -4.10 0.88
CA HIS A 31 7.80 -5.06 1.10
C HIS A 31 8.02 -5.85 -0.17
N ALA A 32 9.26 -6.06 -0.52
CA ALA A 32 9.62 -6.79 -1.72
C ALA A 32 10.69 -7.83 -1.40
N GLU A 33 10.67 -8.92 -2.17
CA GLU A 33 11.69 -9.96 -2.11
C GLU A 33 12.44 -9.97 -3.42
N GLN A 34 13.73 -10.18 -3.33
CA GLN A 34 14.53 -10.37 -4.54
C GLN A 34 14.42 -11.81 -4.99
N ARG A 35 14.10 -11.99 -6.26
CA ARG A 35 14.03 -13.32 -6.90
C ARG A 35 14.79 -13.24 -8.22
N GLY A 36 16.02 -13.76 -8.22
CA GLY A 36 16.87 -13.63 -9.38
C GLY A 36 17.17 -12.16 -9.67
N ASP A 37 16.83 -11.71 -10.85
CA ASP A 37 17.09 -10.34 -11.29
C ASP A 37 15.93 -9.39 -10.98
N TYR A 38 14.88 -9.88 -10.35
CA TYR A 38 13.66 -9.10 -10.13
C TYR A 38 13.37 -8.95 -8.67
N PHE A 39 12.67 -7.85 -8.35
CA PHE A 39 12.05 -7.69 -7.06
C PHE A 39 10.56 -7.96 -7.21
N HIS A 40 10.04 -8.80 -6.34
CA HIS A 40 8.61 -9.09 -6.28
C HIS A 40 8.03 -8.42 -5.06
N ILE A 41 7.03 -7.59 -5.26
CA ILE A 41 6.34 -6.99 -4.13
C ILE A 41 5.46 -8.06 -3.51
N VAL A 42 5.65 -8.29 -2.22
CA VAL A 42 4.91 -9.33 -1.51
C VAL A 42 3.76 -8.76 -0.70
N GLU A 43 3.85 -7.49 -0.31
CA GLU A 43 2.76 -6.85 0.40
C GLU A 43 2.89 -5.34 0.35
N PHE A 44 1.74 -4.68 0.51
CA PHE A 44 1.64 -3.23 0.64
C PHE A 44 1.08 -2.90 2.01
N VAL A 45 1.60 -1.85 2.63
CA VAL A 45 1.10 -1.37 3.91
C VAL A 45 0.27 -0.12 3.65
N ILE A 46 -0.99 -0.17 4.05
CA ILE A 46 -1.92 0.93 3.88
C ILE A 46 -2.21 1.51 5.26
N GLY A 47 -1.85 2.74 5.46
CA GLY A 47 -2.10 3.42 6.72
C GLY A 47 -3.44 4.15 6.70
N SER A 48 -4.03 4.33 7.87
CA SER A 48 -5.26 5.10 7.96
C SER A 48 -4.98 6.56 7.63
N ALA A 49 -6.02 7.27 7.20
CA ALA A 49 -5.88 8.68 6.82
C ALA A 49 -5.28 9.53 7.94
N GLY A 50 -5.58 9.19 9.19
CA GLY A 50 -5.06 9.93 10.33
C GLY A 50 -3.58 9.79 10.57
N MET A 51 -2.94 8.80 9.97
CA MET A 51 -1.51 8.60 10.13
C MET A 51 -0.68 9.67 9.44
N MET A 52 -1.25 10.33 8.45
CA MET A 52 -0.50 11.27 7.62
C MET A 52 0.16 12.38 8.41
N ASP A 53 -0.47 12.81 9.48
CA ASP A 53 0.05 13.88 10.32
C ASP A 53 1.26 13.46 11.15
N ARG A 54 1.60 12.17 11.11
CA ARG A 54 2.64 11.61 11.97
C ARG A 54 3.73 10.88 11.18
N LEU A 55 3.84 11.19 9.90
CA LEU A 55 4.77 10.47 9.03
C LEU A 55 6.22 10.61 9.44
N ASN A 56 6.56 11.70 10.11
CA ASN A 56 7.93 11.91 10.56
C ASN A 56 8.36 10.93 11.65
N MET A 57 7.44 10.16 12.19
CA MET A 57 7.74 9.19 13.22
C MET A 57 8.15 7.83 12.67
N GLY A 58 7.92 7.61 11.38
CA GLY A 58 8.16 6.33 10.77
C GLY A 58 6.97 5.40 10.91
N VAL A 59 6.65 4.70 9.84
CA VAL A 59 5.45 3.88 9.76
C VAL A 59 5.47 2.76 10.79
N ARG A 60 6.61 2.06 10.91
CA ARG A 60 6.70 0.92 11.81
C ARG A 60 6.54 1.31 13.27
N ALA A 61 7.14 2.45 13.64
CA ALA A 61 7.02 2.92 15.02
C ALA A 61 5.59 3.26 15.35
N MET A 62 4.86 3.82 14.39
CA MET A 62 3.46 4.16 14.59
C MET A 62 2.60 2.91 14.75
N PHE A 63 2.81 1.93 13.89
CA PHE A 63 2.05 0.69 13.95
C PHE A 63 2.33 -0.06 15.26
N GLY A 64 3.56 -0.03 15.72
CA GLY A 64 3.93 -0.64 16.97
C GLY A 64 3.27 -0.01 18.18
N LYS A 65 2.65 1.14 18.00
CA LYS A 65 1.93 1.85 19.07
C LYS A 65 0.43 1.75 18.95
N GLY A 66 -0.05 0.78 18.18
CA GLY A 66 -1.47 0.54 18.05
C GLY A 66 -2.18 1.39 17.02
N VAL A 67 -1.43 2.04 16.17
CA VAL A 67 -2.04 2.80 15.07
C VAL A 67 -2.60 1.82 14.05
N SER A 68 -3.82 2.09 13.59
CA SER A 68 -4.49 1.22 12.62
C SER A 68 -3.79 1.22 11.27
N GLY A 69 -3.68 0.05 10.69
CA GLY A 69 -3.17 -0.12 9.36
C GLY A 69 -3.61 -1.44 8.80
N LYS A 70 -3.49 -1.58 7.49
CA LYS A 70 -3.87 -2.80 6.78
C LYS A 70 -2.74 -3.25 5.89
N ILE A 71 -2.70 -4.54 5.64
CA ILE A 71 -1.75 -5.13 4.70
C ILE A 71 -2.54 -5.68 3.54
N ALA A 72 -2.15 -5.29 2.32
CA ALA A 72 -2.73 -5.80 1.09
C ALA A 72 -1.71 -6.65 0.36
N ARG A 73 -2.14 -7.82 -0.08
CA ARG A 73 -1.33 -8.63 -0.99
C ARG A 73 -1.42 -8.03 -2.40
N PRO A 74 -0.47 -8.36 -3.28
CA PRO A 74 -0.51 -7.83 -4.66
C PRO A 74 -1.81 -8.12 -5.40
N ASP A 75 -2.49 -9.23 -5.09
CA ASP A 75 -3.77 -9.55 -5.73
C ASP A 75 -4.93 -8.76 -5.16
N GLN A 76 -4.73 -8.04 -4.09
CA GLN A 76 -5.77 -7.26 -3.43
C GLN A 76 -5.73 -5.78 -3.79
N ILE A 77 -4.76 -5.37 -4.58
CA ILE A 77 -4.60 -3.97 -4.96
C ILE A 77 -4.21 -3.88 -6.43
N ASP A 78 -4.88 -3.00 -7.15
CA ASP A 78 -4.59 -2.73 -8.55
C ASP A 78 -3.73 -1.46 -8.62
N ILE A 79 -2.51 -1.61 -9.09
CA ILE A 79 -1.56 -0.52 -9.24
C ILE A 79 -1.21 -0.28 -10.70
N SER A 80 -2.06 -0.72 -11.63
CA SER A 80 -1.81 -0.51 -13.05
C SER A 80 -1.75 0.98 -13.40
N ASP A 81 -2.48 1.81 -12.66
CA ASP A 81 -2.30 3.25 -12.71
C ASP A 81 -1.71 3.67 -11.37
N PRO A 82 -0.41 3.94 -11.30
CA PRO A 82 0.23 4.23 -10.01
C PRO A 82 -0.27 5.50 -9.34
N ARG A 83 -0.93 6.37 -10.07
CA ARG A 83 -1.49 7.57 -9.48
C ARG A 83 -2.84 7.32 -8.81
N HIS A 84 -3.46 6.19 -9.13
CA HIS A 84 -4.79 5.85 -8.64
C HIS A 84 -4.84 4.40 -8.19
N PRO A 85 -4.05 4.01 -7.16
CA PRO A 85 -4.12 2.64 -6.66
C PRO A 85 -5.51 2.37 -6.08
N ARG A 86 -6.00 1.17 -6.33
CA ARG A 86 -7.36 0.81 -5.96
C ARG A 86 -7.40 -0.62 -5.45
N LEU A 87 -8.17 -0.86 -4.40
CA LEU A 87 -8.36 -2.20 -3.89
C LEU A 87 -9.23 -3.02 -4.85
N THR A 88 -8.90 -4.30 -4.97
CA THR A 88 -9.68 -5.26 -5.75
C THR A 88 -10.64 -6.05 -4.88
N CYS A 89 -10.64 -5.78 -3.59
CA CYS A 89 -11.47 -6.47 -2.61
C CYS A 89 -12.02 -5.47 -1.62
N SER A 90 -12.83 -5.94 -0.69
CA SER A 90 -13.31 -5.12 0.41
C SER A 90 -12.14 -4.79 1.36
N ILE A 91 -12.18 -3.61 1.94
CA ILE A 91 -11.19 -3.24 2.95
C ILE A 91 -11.20 -4.22 4.13
N ASN A 92 -12.35 -4.83 4.39
CA ASN A 92 -12.48 -5.80 5.48
C ASN A 92 -11.79 -7.13 5.18
N ASP A 93 -11.44 -7.36 3.92
CA ASP A 93 -10.71 -8.56 3.52
C ASP A 93 -9.21 -8.42 3.70
N LEU A 94 -8.75 -7.23 4.00
CA LEU A 94 -7.32 -6.98 4.20
C LEU A 94 -6.91 -7.45 5.59
N GLN A 95 -5.67 -7.89 5.68
CA GLN A 95 -5.10 -8.28 6.95
C GLN A 95 -4.78 -7.04 7.77
N ASP A 96 -5.06 -7.10 9.06
CA ASP A 96 -4.62 -6.04 9.97
C ASP A 96 -3.10 -6.12 10.16
N LEU A 97 -2.51 -4.96 10.27
CA LEU A 97 -1.08 -4.87 10.49
C LEU A 97 -0.69 -5.34 11.89
#